data_7bd788bfca78a269704615bee0475f9e
#
_entry.id   7bd788bfca78a269704615bee0475f9e
#
_cell.length_a   1.000
_cell.length_b   1.000
_cell.length_c   1.000
_cell.angle_alpha   90.00
_cell.angle_beta   90.00
_cell.angle_gamma   90.00
#
_symmetry.space_group_name_H-M   'P 1'
#
loop_
_entity.id
_entity.type
_entity.pdbx_description
1 polymer ?
#
loop_
_entity_poly.entity_id
_entity_poly.type
_entity_poly.pdbx_seq_one_letter_code
_entity_poly.pdbx_strand_id
1 'polypeptide(L)'
;VGKIRFTSHRDVARMWERALRRSGLPVARSQGFNPRPLVAFGLALPTGCESLAEYLDVTLAPADDEPSAAQPWGDIYPDLGSLGAALSEFLPDGIDVVALAGLPSDASSLQQEVSSCSWELEVQGVTASELVGRVERLLDAPSVSVQRERKGRQFDDDLRPSVRSLALFEPLEGIVTLDGSSSWLRAETATRPRGVRPRELVEVLGTDVVLARARRTQQWIERDGDRWEPLSLDDFGRAVIASHAMERAS
;
A
#
# COMPACT_ATOMS: atom_id res chain seq x y z
N VAL A 1 8.45 -7.35 -3.75
CA VAL A 1 9.13 -8.31 -2.88
C VAL A 1 10.64 -8.25 -3.14
N GLY A 2 11.45 -8.76 -2.25
CA GLY A 2 12.90 -8.73 -2.40
C GLY A 2 13.53 -7.40 -1.95
N LYS A 3 14.63 -6.97 -2.60
CA LYS A 3 15.42 -5.80 -2.17
C LYS A 3 14.65 -4.48 -2.23
N ILE A 4 13.62 -4.39 -3.07
CA ILE A 4 12.82 -3.17 -3.26
C ILE A 4 12.11 -2.72 -1.97
N ARG A 5 11.78 -3.62 -1.04
CA ARG A 5 11.15 -3.32 0.25
C ARG A 5 11.98 -2.38 1.14
N PHE A 6 13.29 -2.31 0.91
CA PHE A 6 14.18 -1.42 1.66
C PHE A 6 14.35 -0.05 1.00
N THR A 7 13.63 0.21 -0.09
CA THR A 7 13.68 1.47 -0.81
C THR A 7 12.82 2.52 -0.09
N SER A 8 13.32 3.74 -0.02
CA SER A 8 12.55 4.83 0.58
C SER A 8 11.38 5.24 -0.33
N HIS A 9 10.30 5.78 0.25
CA HIS A 9 9.18 6.32 -0.53
C HIS A 9 9.63 7.36 -1.57
N ARG A 10 10.63 8.18 -1.26
CA ARG A 10 11.20 9.16 -2.19
C ARG A 10 11.89 8.51 -3.39
N ASP A 11 12.55 7.38 -3.19
CA ASP A 11 13.21 6.68 -4.28
C ASP A 11 12.19 5.94 -5.15
N VAL A 12 11.14 5.35 -4.54
CA VAL A 12 9.99 4.81 -5.27
C VAL A 12 9.35 5.88 -6.15
N ALA A 13 9.10 7.08 -5.62
CA ALA A 13 8.58 8.20 -6.40
C ALA A 13 9.48 8.54 -7.60
N ARG A 14 10.81 8.57 -7.42
CA ARG A 14 11.76 8.80 -8.52
C ARG A 14 11.77 7.68 -9.56
N MET A 15 11.53 6.43 -9.16
CA MET A 15 11.40 5.30 -10.08
C MET A 15 10.17 5.49 -10.96
N TRP A 16 9.04 5.82 -10.37
CA TRP A 16 7.80 6.12 -11.08
C TRP A 16 7.93 7.34 -12.00
N GLU A 17 8.54 8.44 -11.55
CA GLU A 17 8.79 9.61 -12.41
C GLU A 17 9.61 9.26 -13.66
N ARG A 18 10.59 8.33 -13.53
CA ARG A 18 11.39 7.85 -14.67
C ARG A 18 10.59 6.93 -15.58
N ALA A 19 9.82 6.01 -15.03
CA ALA A 19 8.99 5.08 -15.80
C ALA A 19 7.93 5.84 -16.62
N LEU A 20 7.21 6.77 -15.99
CA LEU A 20 6.22 7.63 -16.64
C LEU A 20 6.84 8.49 -17.76
N ARG A 21 8.05 9.00 -17.57
CA ARG A 21 8.75 9.74 -18.64
C ARG A 21 9.13 8.84 -19.80
N ARG A 22 9.55 7.63 -19.55
CA ARG A 22 9.94 6.66 -20.59
C ARG A 22 8.73 6.14 -21.37
N SER A 23 7.57 6.05 -20.72
CA SER A 23 6.34 5.61 -21.37
C SER A 23 5.80 6.60 -22.42
N GLY A 24 6.28 7.83 -22.45
CA GLY A 24 5.77 8.87 -23.34
C GLY A 24 4.40 9.42 -22.95
N LEU A 25 3.83 9.01 -21.82
CA LEU A 25 2.54 9.54 -21.36
C LEU A 25 2.59 11.05 -21.17
N PRO A 26 1.57 11.78 -21.60
CA PRO A 26 1.44 13.22 -21.41
C PRO A 26 1.05 13.54 -19.95
N VAL A 27 1.97 13.28 -19.02
CA VAL A 27 1.73 13.53 -17.59
C VAL A 27 1.70 15.02 -17.32
N ALA A 28 0.63 15.51 -16.71
CA ALA A 28 0.50 16.90 -16.29
C ALA A 28 1.58 17.27 -15.28
N ARG A 29 1.97 18.55 -15.28
CA ARG A 29 3.01 19.08 -14.40
C ARG A 29 2.51 20.19 -13.51
N SER A 30 3.07 20.28 -12.32
CA SER A 30 2.79 21.38 -11.40
C SER A 30 3.25 22.73 -11.97
N GLN A 31 2.55 23.81 -11.61
CA GLN A 31 2.97 25.18 -11.93
C GLN A 31 4.17 25.58 -11.08
N GLY A 32 5.09 26.38 -11.63
CA GLY A 32 6.22 26.95 -10.91
C GLY A 32 7.56 26.82 -11.64
N PHE A 33 8.63 27.25 -10.99
CA PHE A 33 9.99 27.27 -11.57
C PHE A 33 10.61 25.88 -11.78
N ASN A 34 10.12 24.86 -11.09
CA ASN A 34 10.59 23.48 -11.26
C ASN A 34 9.38 22.53 -11.37
N PRO A 35 8.76 22.45 -12.56
CA PRO A 35 7.56 21.67 -12.77
C PRO A 35 7.81 20.17 -12.52
N ARG A 36 7.01 19.58 -11.63
CA ARG A 36 7.06 18.15 -11.31
C ARG A 36 5.84 17.44 -11.87
N PRO A 37 5.97 16.17 -12.28
CA PRO A 37 4.81 15.36 -12.67
C PRO A 37 3.76 15.35 -11.54
N LEU A 38 2.49 15.49 -11.91
CA LEU A 38 1.37 15.39 -10.97
C LEU A 38 1.06 13.91 -10.75
N VAL A 39 1.72 13.36 -9.74
CA VAL A 39 1.56 11.98 -9.27
C VAL A 39 1.23 12.02 -7.78
N ALA A 40 0.09 11.46 -7.41
CA ALA A 40 -0.32 11.32 -6.02
C ALA A 40 -0.19 9.85 -5.61
N PHE A 41 0.63 9.59 -4.62
CA PHE A 41 0.76 8.26 -4.04
C PHE A 41 -0.32 8.07 -2.97
N GLY A 42 -0.84 6.87 -2.88
CA GLY A 42 -1.71 6.45 -1.79
C GLY A 42 -0.99 6.45 -0.43
N LEU A 43 -1.33 5.53 0.43
CA LEU A 43 -0.70 5.42 1.75
C LEU A 43 0.75 4.95 1.63
N ALA A 44 1.69 5.73 2.16
CA ALA A 44 3.10 5.37 2.16
C ALA A 44 3.34 4.00 2.81
N LEU A 45 4.10 3.14 2.13
CA LEU A 45 4.52 1.85 2.67
C LEU A 45 5.71 2.08 3.62
N PRO A 46 5.67 1.56 4.86
CA PRO A 46 6.83 1.63 5.74
C PRO A 46 8.03 0.87 5.16
N THR A 47 9.23 1.44 5.26
CA THR A 47 10.45 0.80 4.79
C THR A 47 10.64 -0.57 5.46
N GLY A 48 10.99 -1.58 4.67
CA GLY A 48 11.12 -2.96 5.12
C GLY A 48 9.85 -3.79 4.94
N CYS A 49 8.70 -3.16 4.68
CA CYS A 49 7.46 -3.85 4.38
C CYS A 49 7.35 -4.21 2.89
N GLU A 50 6.66 -5.30 2.62
CA GLU A 50 6.20 -5.73 1.31
C GLU A 50 4.76 -5.27 1.08
N SER A 51 4.33 -5.16 -0.17
CA SER A 51 2.94 -4.85 -0.47
C SER A 51 2.47 -5.51 -1.76
N LEU A 52 1.21 -5.92 -1.76
CA LEU A 52 0.45 -6.38 -2.91
C LEU A 52 -0.59 -5.35 -3.35
N ALA A 53 -0.72 -4.25 -2.63
CA ALA A 53 -1.78 -3.26 -2.80
C ALA A 53 -1.24 -1.83 -2.64
N GLU A 54 -0.33 -1.43 -3.55
CA GLU A 54 0.12 -0.05 -3.66
C GLU A 54 -0.62 0.64 -4.80
N TYR A 55 -1.08 1.87 -4.55
CA TYR A 55 -1.84 2.66 -5.50
C TYR A 55 -1.22 4.03 -5.69
N LEU A 56 -1.32 4.54 -6.91
CA LEU A 56 -0.97 5.92 -7.22
C LEU A 56 -1.89 6.47 -8.31
N ASP A 57 -2.18 7.75 -8.24
CA ASP A 57 -2.92 8.49 -9.25
C ASP A 57 -1.96 9.30 -10.11
N VAL A 58 -2.17 9.26 -11.43
CA VAL A 58 -1.40 10.05 -12.39
C VAL A 58 -2.36 10.99 -13.10
N THR A 59 -2.12 12.29 -13.00
CA THR A 59 -2.87 13.29 -13.76
C THR A 59 -2.25 13.42 -15.14
N LEU A 60 -3.06 13.24 -16.20
CA LEU A 60 -2.63 13.47 -17.57
C LEU A 60 -2.93 14.90 -17.98
N ALA A 61 -2.08 15.46 -18.86
CA ALA A 61 -2.35 16.74 -19.49
C ALA A 61 -3.57 16.60 -20.42
N PRO A 62 -4.42 17.63 -20.52
CA PRO A 62 -5.47 17.65 -21.50
C PRO A 62 -4.84 17.54 -22.91
N ALA A 63 -5.53 16.83 -23.80
CA ALA A 63 -5.14 16.83 -25.22
C ALA A 63 -5.32 18.27 -25.76
N ASP A 64 -4.31 18.77 -26.47
CA ASP A 64 -4.39 20.08 -27.10
C ASP A 64 -5.57 20.12 -28.11
N ASP A 65 -6.47 21.08 -27.91
CA ASP A 65 -7.46 21.62 -28.83
C ASP A 65 -8.68 20.81 -29.34
N GLU A 66 -8.96 19.59 -28.84
CA GLU A 66 -10.25 18.98 -29.12
C GLU A 66 -10.86 18.29 -27.91
N PRO A 67 -12.19 18.42 -27.68
CA PRO A 67 -12.89 17.57 -26.70
C PRO A 67 -13.11 16.19 -27.34
N SER A 68 -12.02 15.56 -27.78
CA SER A 68 -12.05 14.23 -28.36
C SER A 68 -12.28 13.22 -27.25
N ALA A 69 -13.21 12.30 -27.47
CA ALA A 69 -13.38 11.09 -26.66
C ALA A 69 -12.14 10.15 -26.74
N ALA A 70 -11.09 10.57 -27.45
CA ALA A 70 -9.82 9.86 -27.53
C ALA A 70 -9.04 9.98 -26.23
N GLN A 71 -8.64 8.84 -25.70
CA GLN A 71 -7.86 8.77 -24.47
C GLN A 71 -6.45 9.36 -24.75
N PRO A 72 -5.89 10.19 -23.86
CA PRO A 72 -4.59 10.87 -24.09
C PRO A 72 -3.40 9.94 -24.36
N TRP A 73 -3.54 8.65 -24.14
CA TRP A 73 -2.53 7.62 -24.42
C TRP A 73 -2.85 6.77 -25.67
N GLY A 74 -4.03 6.95 -26.29
CA GLY A 74 -4.53 6.06 -27.35
C GLY A 74 -3.66 6.02 -28.61
N ASP A 75 -2.89 7.08 -28.89
CA ASP A 75 -1.91 7.12 -29.98
C ASP A 75 -0.63 6.33 -29.66
N ILE A 76 -0.34 6.09 -28.37
CA ILE A 76 0.87 5.43 -27.90
C ILE A 76 0.59 3.98 -27.51
N TYR A 77 -0.55 3.75 -26.85
CA TYR A 77 -0.94 2.45 -26.33
C TYR A 77 -2.37 2.11 -26.76
N PRO A 78 -2.61 0.93 -27.35
CA PRO A 78 -3.93 0.54 -27.84
C PRO A 78 -4.96 0.33 -26.74
N ASP A 79 -4.51 -0.01 -25.53
CA ASP A 79 -5.34 -0.25 -24.37
C ASP A 79 -4.56 -0.08 -23.03
N LEU A 80 -5.28 -0.08 -21.91
CA LEU A 80 -4.68 0.03 -20.58
C LEU A 80 -3.78 -1.16 -20.20
N GLY A 81 -4.04 -2.34 -20.76
CA GLY A 81 -3.23 -3.52 -20.51
C GLY A 81 -1.83 -3.38 -21.11
N SER A 82 -1.72 -2.93 -22.35
CA SER A 82 -0.44 -2.67 -23.03
C SER A 82 0.33 -1.53 -22.35
N LEU A 83 -0.36 -0.49 -21.87
CA LEU A 83 0.24 0.56 -21.07
C LEU A 83 0.78 0.01 -19.74
N GLY A 84 0.00 -0.83 -19.04
CA GLY A 84 0.42 -1.46 -17.79
C GLY A 84 1.67 -2.33 -17.97
N ALA A 85 1.71 -3.13 -19.03
CA ALA A 85 2.86 -3.96 -19.38
C ALA A 85 4.12 -3.11 -19.65
N ALA A 86 3.99 -2.06 -20.46
CA ALA A 86 5.10 -1.15 -20.75
C ALA A 86 5.61 -0.42 -19.51
N LEU A 87 4.73 0.03 -18.62
CA LEU A 87 5.13 0.66 -17.36
C LEU A 87 5.90 -0.34 -16.46
N SER A 88 5.45 -1.60 -16.39
CA SER A 88 6.16 -2.65 -15.65
C SER A 88 7.58 -2.88 -16.16
N GLU A 89 7.80 -2.85 -17.48
CA GLU A 89 9.13 -2.97 -18.08
C GLU A 89 10.07 -1.80 -17.73
N PHE A 90 9.51 -0.62 -17.46
CA PHE A 90 10.29 0.57 -17.10
C PHE A 90 10.55 0.69 -15.60
N LEU A 91 9.88 -0.11 -14.79
CA LEU A 91 10.08 -0.19 -13.34
C LEU A 91 11.16 -1.20 -12.99
N PRO A 92 11.82 -1.07 -11.82
CA PRO A 92 12.79 -2.07 -11.39
C PRO A 92 12.10 -3.37 -10.96
N ASP A 93 12.86 -4.47 -11.00
CA ASP A 93 12.41 -5.77 -10.51
C ASP A 93 11.75 -5.69 -9.14
N GLY A 94 10.60 -6.32 -9.00
CA GLY A 94 9.79 -6.33 -7.78
C GLY A 94 8.76 -5.21 -7.68
N ILE A 95 8.60 -4.39 -8.72
CA ILE A 95 7.48 -3.47 -8.90
C ILE A 95 6.83 -3.76 -10.27
N ASP A 96 5.58 -4.22 -10.22
CA ASP A 96 4.80 -4.54 -11.42
C ASP A 96 3.47 -3.77 -11.39
N VAL A 97 3.01 -3.32 -12.55
CA VAL A 97 1.68 -2.73 -12.73
C VAL A 97 0.71 -3.86 -13.05
N VAL A 98 -0.26 -4.07 -12.17
CA VAL A 98 -1.22 -5.18 -12.32
C VAL A 98 -2.56 -4.72 -12.86
N ALA A 99 -2.93 -3.48 -12.62
CA ALA A 99 -4.18 -2.92 -13.11
C ALA A 99 -4.09 -1.40 -13.29
N LEU A 100 -4.87 -0.88 -14.24
CA LEU A 100 -5.06 0.53 -14.54
C LEU A 100 -6.55 0.79 -14.77
N ALA A 101 -7.05 1.92 -14.32
CA ALA A 101 -8.40 2.37 -14.64
C ALA A 101 -8.48 3.90 -14.74
N GLY A 102 -9.48 4.42 -15.45
CA GLY A 102 -9.76 5.85 -15.56
C GLY A 102 -10.38 6.38 -14.27
N LEU A 103 -9.89 7.53 -13.78
CA LEU A 103 -10.36 8.19 -12.57
C LEU A 103 -11.18 9.44 -12.93
N PRO A 104 -12.39 9.64 -12.36
CA PRO A 104 -13.13 10.88 -12.53
C PRO A 104 -12.32 12.10 -12.05
N SER A 105 -12.50 13.23 -12.73
CA SER A 105 -11.76 14.46 -12.42
C SER A 105 -12.06 15.03 -11.03
N ASP A 106 -13.18 14.66 -10.44
CA ASP A 106 -13.65 15.05 -9.09
C ASP A 106 -13.33 14.01 -8.01
N ALA A 107 -12.58 12.95 -8.35
CA ALA A 107 -12.23 11.93 -7.40
C ALA A 107 -11.38 12.48 -6.25
N SER A 108 -11.74 12.09 -5.03
CA SER A 108 -10.96 12.41 -3.83
C SER A 108 -9.62 11.68 -3.83
N SER A 109 -8.63 12.23 -3.13
CA SER A 109 -7.32 11.58 -3.06
C SER A 109 -7.38 10.27 -2.29
N LEU A 110 -6.61 9.27 -2.74
CA LEU A 110 -6.48 7.97 -2.07
C LEU A 110 -6.16 8.06 -0.57
N GLN A 111 -5.32 9.03 -0.16
CA GLN A 111 -4.99 9.25 1.24
C GLN A 111 -6.19 9.68 2.09
N GLN A 112 -7.20 10.31 1.47
CA GLN A 112 -8.43 10.71 2.13
C GLN A 112 -9.49 9.62 2.12
N GLU A 113 -9.50 8.77 1.12
CA GLU A 113 -10.52 7.74 0.94
C GLU A 113 -10.20 6.46 1.71
N VAL A 114 -8.94 6.02 1.72
CA VAL A 114 -8.56 4.74 2.37
C VAL A 114 -8.77 4.81 3.87
N SER A 115 -9.62 3.94 4.39
CA SER A 115 -10.05 3.87 5.80
C SER A 115 -9.29 2.83 6.60
N SER A 116 -8.83 1.74 5.96
CA SER A 116 -8.05 0.69 6.62
C SER A 116 -7.11 -0.04 5.66
N CYS A 117 -6.17 -0.80 6.23
CA CYS A 117 -5.26 -1.68 5.52
C CYS A 117 -5.27 -3.07 6.14
N SER A 118 -5.23 -4.09 5.28
CA SER A 118 -4.98 -5.48 5.68
C SER A 118 -3.50 -5.81 5.59
N TRP A 119 -3.02 -6.57 6.56
CA TRP A 119 -1.63 -6.96 6.70
C TRP A 119 -1.49 -8.44 7.01
N GLU A 120 -0.42 -9.04 6.51
CA GLU A 120 0.12 -10.32 6.95
C GLU A 120 1.46 -10.07 7.61
N LEU A 121 1.63 -10.59 8.83
CA LEU A 121 2.79 -10.36 9.67
C LEU A 121 3.39 -11.70 10.07
N GLU A 122 4.63 -11.95 9.68
CA GLU A 122 5.42 -13.07 10.17
C GLU A 122 6.14 -12.64 11.44
N VAL A 123 5.93 -13.36 12.52
CA VAL A 123 6.50 -13.06 13.84
C VAL A 123 7.25 -14.26 14.39
N GLN A 124 8.27 -13.99 15.18
CA GLN A 124 9.15 -14.96 15.83
C GLN A 124 9.31 -14.65 17.31
N GLY A 125 9.92 -15.57 18.07
CA GLY A 125 10.28 -15.37 19.47
C GLY A 125 9.27 -15.92 20.47
N VAL A 126 8.06 -16.32 20.02
CA VAL A 126 7.02 -16.87 20.87
C VAL A 126 6.32 -18.04 20.19
N THR A 127 5.74 -18.93 20.98
CA THR A 127 4.92 -20.03 20.47
C THR A 127 3.57 -19.51 19.97
N ALA A 128 2.94 -20.24 19.03
CA ALA A 128 1.59 -19.91 18.56
C ALA A 128 0.57 -19.83 19.70
N SER A 129 0.64 -20.74 20.68
CA SER A 129 -0.25 -20.75 21.83
C SER A 129 -0.12 -19.51 22.72
N GLU A 130 1.11 -19.07 22.99
CA GLU A 130 1.37 -17.83 23.74
C GLU A 130 0.88 -16.61 22.97
N LEU A 131 1.10 -16.61 21.65
CA LEU A 131 0.68 -15.51 20.76
C LEU A 131 -0.84 -15.34 20.73
N VAL A 132 -1.62 -16.44 20.70
CA VAL A 132 -3.09 -16.41 20.82
C VAL A 132 -3.50 -15.63 22.08
N GLY A 133 -3.00 -16.00 23.25
CA GLY A 133 -3.36 -15.32 24.49
C GLY A 133 -2.92 -13.85 24.54
N ARG A 134 -1.86 -13.46 23.82
CA ARG A 134 -1.44 -12.05 23.71
C ARG A 134 -2.35 -11.25 22.80
N VAL A 135 -2.77 -11.86 21.68
CA VAL A 135 -3.74 -11.26 20.75
C VAL A 135 -5.08 -11.04 21.45
N GLU A 136 -5.60 -12.03 22.15
CA GLU A 136 -6.84 -11.92 22.94
C GLU A 136 -6.76 -10.78 23.96
N ARG A 137 -5.69 -10.72 24.76
CA ARG A 137 -5.51 -9.62 25.72
C ARG A 137 -5.46 -8.25 25.06
N LEU A 138 -4.81 -8.11 23.91
CA LEU A 138 -4.78 -6.86 23.15
C LEU A 138 -6.18 -6.48 22.69
N LEU A 139 -6.94 -7.43 22.17
CA LEU A 139 -8.29 -7.18 21.64
C LEU A 139 -9.31 -6.88 22.74
N ASP A 140 -9.15 -7.47 23.93
CA ASP A 140 -10.02 -7.25 25.09
C ASP A 140 -9.66 -5.97 25.87
N ALA A 141 -8.47 -5.43 25.65
CA ALA A 141 -8.03 -4.23 26.36
C ALA A 141 -8.86 -3.00 25.94
N PRO A 142 -9.32 -2.18 26.88
CA PRO A 142 -10.04 -0.94 26.56
C PRO A 142 -9.13 0.11 25.92
N SER A 143 -7.82 0.05 26.16
CA SER A 143 -6.80 0.95 25.64
C SER A 143 -5.44 0.24 25.60
N VAL A 144 -4.63 0.57 24.62
CA VAL A 144 -3.24 0.06 24.45
C VAL A 144 -2.31 1.23 24.21
N SER A 145 -1.61 1.65 25.26
CA SER A 145 -0.69 2.80 25.18
C SER A 145 0.57 2.44 24.38
N VAL A 146 0.95 3.31 23.48
CA VAL A 146 2.20 3.27 22.72
C VAL A 146 2.90 4.61 22.79
N GLN A 147 4.22 4.58 22.95
CA GLN A 147 5.02 5.80 22.86
C GLN A 147 5.39 6.09 21.43
N ARG A 148 5.11 7.30 20.98
CA ARG A 148 5.44 7.80 19.65
C ARG A 148 6.23 9.09 19.73
N GLU A 149 7.06 9.31 18.72
CA GLU A 149 7.82 10.54 18.58
C GLU A 149 7.30 11.36 17.38
N ARG A 150 7.09 12.66 17.60
CA ARG A 150 6.79 13.61 16.55
C ARG A 150 7.57 14.91 16.76
N LYS A 151 8.36 15.30 15.80
CA LYS A 151 9.21 16.51 15.84
C LYS A 151 10.09 16.60 17.10
N GLY A 152 10.70 15.46 17.49
CA GLY A 152 11.56 15.37 18.67
C GLY A 152 10.83 15.37 20.03
N ARG A 153 9.49 15.29 20.03
CA ARG A 153 8.68 15.17 21.26
C ARG A 153 8.04 13.79 21.34
N GLN A 154 8.20 13.14 22.47
CA GLN A 154 7.48 11.92 22.78
C GLN A 154 6.08 12.24 23.31
N PHE A 155 5.12 11.40 22.95
CA PHE A 155 3.76 11.44 23.44
C PHE A 155 3.17 10.04 23.48
N ASP A 156 2.25 9.82 24.41
CA ASP A 156 1.49 8.58 24.50
C ASP A 156 0.29 8.66 23.55
N ASP A 157 0.03 7.55 22.86
CA ASP A 157 -1.09 7.40 21.96
C ASP A 157 -1.79 6.06 22.22
N ASP A 158 -3.08 5.96 21.94
CA ASP A 158 -3.83 4.73 22.09
C ASP A 158 -3.92 4.01 20.75
N LEU A 159 -3.29 2.84 20.68
CA LEU A 159 -3.28 2.00 19.48
C LEU A 159 -4.58 1.18 19.33
N ARG A 160 -5.26 0.86 20.45
CA ARG A 160 -6.40 -0.08 20.44
C ARG A 160 -7.52 0.30 19.45
N PRO A 161 -8.00 1.56 19.34
CA PRO A 161 -9.04 1.94 18.41
C PRO A 161 -8.66 1.75 16.94
N SER A 162 -7.35 1.71 16.64
CA SER A 162 -6.85 1.54 15.28
C SER A 162 -6.68 0.07 14.89
N VAL A 163 -6.80 -0.89 15.81
CA VAL A 163 -6.78 -2.33 15.52
C VAL A 163 -8.21 -2.82 15.30
N ARG A 164 -8.60 -3.01 14.06
CA ARG A 164 -9.94 -3.51 13.70
C ARG A 164 -10.06 -5.02 13.90
N SER A 165 -9.04 -5.76 13.46
CA SER A 165 -8.94 -7.19 13.68
C SER A 165 -7.48 -7.61 13.81
N LEU A 166 -7.26 -8.70 14.56
CA LEU A 166 -5.96 -9.36 14.67
C LEU A 166 -6.20 -10.82 15.01
N ALA A 167 -5.64 -11.73 14.22
CA ALA A 167 -5.80 -13.16 14.44
C ALA A 167 -4.59 -13.93 13.89
N LEU A 168 -4.31 -15.08 14.48
CA LEU A 168 -3.39 -16.04 13.88
C LEU A 168 -4.03 -16.64 12.63
N PHE A 169 -3.22 -16.94 11.63
CA PHE A 169 -3.64 -17.68 10.45
C PHE A 169 -2.50 -18.55 9.93
N GLU A 170 -2.86 -19.57 9.18
CA GLU A 170 -1.91 -20.39 8.44
C GLU A 170 -1.74 -19.80 7.04
N PRO A 171 -0.51 -19.39 6.64
CA PRO A 171 -0.29 -18.90 5.29
C PRO A 171 -0.53 -20.02 4.27
N LEU A 172 -0.94 -19.67 3.06
CA LEU A 172 -1.08 -20.62 1.97
C LEU A 172 0.23 -21.35 1.71
N GLU A 173 0.15 -22.62 1.28
CA GLU A 173 1.31 -23.42 0.88
C GLU A 173 2.15 -22.66 -0.16
N GLY A 174 3.47 -22.63 0.03
CA GLY A 174 4.41 -21.91 -0.85
C GLY A 174 4.93 -20.60 -0.28
N ILE A 175 4.37 -20.06 0.81
CA ILE A 175 5.00 -18.99 1.55
C ILE A 175 6.13 -19.59 2.40
N VAL A 176 7.36 -19.38 1.95
CA VAL A 176 8.54 -19.82 2.70
C VAL A 176 8.62 -19.03 4.00
N THR A 177 8.46 -19.73 5.13
CA THR A 177 8.77 -19.17 6.46
C THR A 177 10.28 -19.00 6.57
N LEU A 178 10.74 -17.94 7.21
CA LEU A 178 12.17 -17.66 7.36
C LEU A 178 12.88 -18.71 8.23
N ASP A 179 12.16 -19.30 9.17
CA ASP A 179 12.52 -20.54 9.88
C ASP A 179 11.24 -21.27 10.30
N GLY A 180 11.34 -22.54 10.65
CA GLY A 180 10.22 -23.38 11.03
C GLY A 180 9.53 -23.02 12.38
N SER A 181 9.93 -21.93 13.03
CA SER A 181 9.40 -21.45 14.32
C SER A 181 8.57 -20.18 14.21
N SER A 182 8.32 -19.69 12.99
CA SER A 182 7.53 -18.47 12.75
C SER A 182 6.03 -18.73 12.88
N SER A 183 5.33 -17.77 13.46
CA SER A 183 3.86 -17.69 13.46
C SER A 183 3.39 -16.54 12.56
N TRP A 184 2.19 -16.65 12.03
CA TRP A 184 1.62 -15.63 11.15
C TRP A 184 0.38 -14.99 11.77
N LEU A 185 0.31 -13.67 11.66
CA LEU A 185 -0.83 -12.85 12.06
C LEU A 185 -1.43 -12.17 10.85
N ARG A 186 -2.74 -12.22 10.73
CA ARG A 186 -3.52 -11.34 9.85
C ARG A 186 -4.09 -10.22 10.69
N ALA A 187 -3.84 -8.98 10.27
CA ALA A 187 -4.30 -7.79 10.95
C ALA A 187 -5.05 -6.89 9.99
N GLU A 188 -6.05 -6.19 10.50
CA GLU A 188 -6.63 -5.02 9.84
C GLU A 188 -6.46 -3.81 10.74
N THR A 189 -5.86 -2.75 10.19
CA THR A 189 -5.58 -1.52 10.91
C THR A 189 -6.22 -0.32 10.24
N ALA A 190 -6.89 0.54 11.03
CA ALA A 190 -7.44 1.79 10.55
C ALA A 190 -6.31 2.76 10.16
N THR A 191 -6.59 3.62 9.18
CA THR A 191 -5.67 4.68 8.75
C THR A 191 -5.88 5.98 9.50
N ARG A 192 -7.04 6.14 10.16
CA ARG A 192 -7.47 7.33 10.89
C ARG A 192 -7.94 6.99 12.30
N PRO A 193 -7.80 7.92 13.24
CA PRO A 193 -7.19 9.25 13.14
C PRO A 193 -5.69 9.20 12.89
N ARG A 194 -5.06 8.05 13.12
CA ARG A 194 -3.64 7.79 12.90
C ARG A 194 -3.40 6.32 12.54
N GLY A 195 -2.68 6.08 11.44
CA GLY A 195 -2.30 4.73 11.03
C GLY A 195 -1.38 4.05 12.04
N VAL A 196 -1.51 2.73 12.16
CA VAL A 196 -0.63 1.86 12.94
C VAL A 196 0.41 1.26 12.02
N ARG A 197 1.68 1.31 12.42
CA ARG A 197 2.74 0.62 11.70
C ARG A 197 2.77 -0.84 12.12
N PRO A 198 3.05 -1.79 11.22
CA PRO A 198 3.18 -3.20 11.57
C PRO A 198 4.08 -3.47 12.77
N ARG A 199 5.20 -2.73 12.84
CA ARG A 199 6.14 -2.85 13.95
C ARG A 199 5.54 -2.42 15.29
N GLU A 200 4.81 -1.30 15.32
CA GLU A 200 4.13 -0.83 16.54
C GLU A 200 3.10 -1.85 17.03
N LEU A 201 2.36 -2.48 16.09
CA LEU A 201 1.39 -3.53 16.42
C LEU A 201 2.05 -4.78 17.02
N VAL A 202 3.21 -5.17 16.51
CA VAL A 202 3.94 -6.34 17.03
C VAL A 202 4.60 -6.02 18.38
N GLU A 203 5.17 -4.84 18.57
CA GLU A 203 5.81 -4.41 19.83
C GLU A 203 4.84 -4.44 21.03
N VAL A 204 3.55 -4.14 20.83
CA VAL A 204 2.56 -4.21 21.92
C VAL A 204 2.12 -5.63 22.27
N LEU A 205 2.45 -6.62 21.46
CA LEU A 205 2.23 -8.04 21.80
C LEU A 205 3.30 -8.57 22.76
N GLY A 206 4.45 -7.90 22.86
CA GLY A 206 5.52 -8.24 23.81
C GLY A 206 6.90 -7.91 23.23
N THR A 207 7.84 -7.58 24.10
CA THR A 207 9.22 -7.22 23.72
C THR A 207 10.03 -8.40 23.18
N ASP A 208 9.56 -9.61 23.38
CA ASP A 208 10.10 -10.87 22.89
C ASP A 208 9.48 -11.29 21.53
N VAL A 209 8.44 -10.61 21.06
CA VAL A 209 7.85 -10.84 19.75
C VAL A 209 8.59 -10.00 18.70
N VAL A 210 9.18 -10.65 17.74
CA VAL A 210 9.96 -10.00 16.69
C VAL A 210 9.22 -10.04 15.35
N LEU A 211 8.99 -8.88 14.74
CA LEU A 211 8.47 -8.80 13.39
C LEU A 211 9.56 -9.19 12.37
N ALA A 212 9.41 -10.35 11.76
CA ALA A 212 10.33 -10.87 10.75
C ALA A 212 9.95 -10.37 9.34
N ARG A 213 8.66 -10.31 9.02
CA ARG A 213 8.13 -9.82 7.75
C ARG A 213 6.78 -9.14 7.95
N ALA A 214 6.53 -8.09 7.17
CA ALA A 214 5.22 -7.46 7.07
C ALA A 214 4.86 -7.28 5.60
N ARG A 215 3.64 -7.66 5.23
CA ARG A 215 3.09 -7.52 3.89
C ARG A 215 1.74 -6.84 3.96
N ARG A 216 1.58 -5.70 3.28
CA ARG A 216 0.25 -5.11 3.04
C ARG A 216 -0.42 -5.91 1.95
N THR A 217 -1.59 -6.47 2.25
CA THR A 217 -2.32 -7.28 1.26
C THR A 217 -3.42 -6.48 0.58
N GLN A 218 -4.04 -5.53 1.29
CA GLN A 218 -5.15 -4.74 0.74
C GLN A 218 -5.19 -3.36 1.40
N GLN A 219 -5.80 -2.41 0.69
CA GLN A 219 -6.25 -1.12 1.18
C GLN A 219 -7.76 -1.02 0.95
N TRP A 220 -8.49 -0.47 1.92
CA TRP A 220 -9.94 -0.46 1.90
C TRP A 220 -10.49 0.95 1.96
N ILE A 221 -11.47 1.20 1.12
CA ILE A 221 -12.34 2.38 1.18
C ILE A 221 -13.67 1.92 1.76
N GLU A 222 -14.20 2.68 2.72
CA GLU A 222 -15.52 2.44 3.32
C GLU A 222 -16.35 3.72 3.24
N ARG A 223 -17.56 3.61 2.72
CA ARG A 223 -18.52 4.69 2.65
C ARG A 223 -19.94 4.12 2.72
N ASP A 224 -20.79 4.71 3.54
CA ASP A 224 -22.21 4.35 3.68
C ASP A 224 -22.48 2.88 4.01
N GLY A 225 -21.51 2.20 4.66
CA GLY A 225 -21.60 0.79 5.03
C GLY A 225 -21.04 -0.17 3.98
N ASP A 226 -20.73 0.29 2.78
CA ASP A 226 -20.08 -0.48 1.74
C ASP A 226 -18.56 -0.42 1.88
N ARG A 227 -17.89 -1.48 1.37
CA ARG A 227 -16.44 -1.64 1.45
C ARG A 227 -15.90 -2.18 0.14
N TRP A 228 -14.87 -1.51 -0.40
CA TRP A 228 -14.20 -1.93 -1.64
C TRP A 228 -12.71 -1.57 -1.65
N GLU A 229 -11.97 -2.14 -2.57
CA GLU A 229 -10.60 -1.76 -2.86
C GLU A 229 -10.54 -0.48 -3.71
N PRO A 230 -9.45 0.33 -3.63
CA PRO A 230 -9.31 1.53 -4.45
C PRO A 230 -9.46 1.30 -5.95
N LEU A 231 -9.10 0.11 -6.42
CA LEU A 231 -9.33 -0.36 -7.78
C LEU A 231 -10.29 -1.53 -7.75
N SER A 232 -11.58 -1.25 -7.77
CA SER A 232 -12.61 -2.25 -8.00
C SER A 232 -12.82 -2.41 -9.50
N LEU A 233 -12.79 -3.66 -9.99
CA LEU A 233 -13.04 -3.97 -11.40
C LEU A 233 -14.48 -3.63 -11.84
N ASP A 234 -15.38 -3.43 -10.89
CA ASP A 234 -16.79 -3.12 -11.12
C ASP A 234 -17.08 -1.60 -11.18
N ASP A 235 -16.15 -0.77 -10.72
CA ASP A 235 -16.28 0.70 -10.78
C ASP A 235 -15.62 1.23 -12.07
N PHE A 236 -16.37 1.28 -13.13
CA PHE A 236 -16.00 2.05 -14.32
C PHE A 236 -15.76 3.51 -13.92
N GLY A 237 -14.52 3.91 -13.81
CA GLY A 237 -14.18 5.31 -13.67
C GLY A 237 -13.05 5.72 -12.75
N ARG A 238 -12.21 4.83 -12.24
CA ARG A 238 -10.99 5.21 -11.49
C ARG A 238 -9.72 4.79 -12.22
N ALA A 239 -8.80 5.73 -12.49
CA ALA A 239 -7.44 5.39 -12.94
C ALA A 239 -6.54 5.26 -11.72
N VAL A 240 -6.33 4.06 -11.29
CA VAL A 240 -5.41 3.76 -10.21
C VAL A 240 -4.38 2.78 -10.76
N ILE A 241 -3.12 3.12 -10.63
CA ILE A 241 -2.03 2.21 -10.94
C ILE A 241 -1.73 1.44 -9.66
N ALA A 242 -2.10 0.16 -9.62
CA ALA A 242 -1.72 -0.73 -8.55
C ALA A 242 -0.37 -1.38 -8.91
N SER A 243 0.63 -1.26 -8.05
CA SER A 243 1.89 -1.97 -8.20
C SER A 243 1.93 -3.15 -7.25
N HIS A 244 2.03 -4.36 -7.78
CA HIS A 244 2.31 -5.57 -7.02
C HIS A 244 3.81 -5.88 -7.08
N ALA A 245 4.40 -6.13 -5.93
CA ALA A 245 5.63 -6.87 -5.87
C ALA A 245 5.27 -8.37 -5.93
N MET A 246 5.21 -8.95 -7.12
CA MET A 246 5.05 -10.39 -7.28
C MET A 246 6.38 -11.11 -7.05
N GLU A 247 6.30 -12.17 -6.26
CA GLU A 247 7.37 -13.15 -6.11
C GLU A 247 7.45 -13.96 -7.40
N ARG A 248 8.47 -13.70 -8.23
CA ARG A 248 8.86 -14.69 -9.24
C ARG A 248 9.61 -15.77 -8.48
N ALA A 249 8.96 -16.91 -8.28
CA ALA A 249 9.63 -18.13 -7.90
C ALA A 249 10.65 -18.49 -9.00
N SER A 250 11.92 -18.48 -8.63
CA SER A 250 13.02 -19.09 -9.39
C SER A 250 13.33 -20.44 -8.77
#